data_84f75306895e970c5b99eab6f9852e48
#
_entry.id   84f75306895e970c5b99eab6f9852e48
#
_cell.length_a   1.000
_cell.length_b   1.000
_cell.length_c   1.000
_cell.angle_alpha   90.00
_cell.angle_beta   90.00
_cell.angle_gamma   90.00
#
_symmetry.space_group_name_H-M   'P 1'
#
loop_
_entity.id
_entity.type
_entity.pdbx_description
1 polymer ?
#
loop_
_entity_poly.entity_id
_entity_poly.type
_entity_poly.pdbx_seq_one_letter_code
_entity_poly.pdbx_strand_id
1 'polypeptide(L)'
;ATLYAFSVLIETLIEGRLIDLLGRRRMERTISAMADHVIICGWGRVGRSIASEMASASRAIVVIDHDESRLADCAHPTVFGDATEDSVLEAAGIARASALVAAVDTDAANSFITLSARSMRPELFIVARARSLDSEQKLERSGADRVVNPQSIGGSRMAAFVLRPHVAEF
;
A
#
# COMPACT_ATOMS: atom_id res chain seq x y z
N ALA A 1 -26.63 -40.53 -3.70
CA ALA A 1 -26.55 -39.13 -4.20
C ALA A 1 -25.88 -38.18 -3.18
N THR A 2 -26.20 -38.27 -1.88
CA THR A 2 -25.68 -37.41 -0.82
C THR A 2 -24.15 -37.55 -0.55
N LEU A 3 -23.64 -38.78 -0.57
CA LEU A 3 -22.21 -39.05 -0.37
C LEU A 3 -21.33 -38.50 -1.52
N TYR A 4 -21.81 -38.55 -2.74
CA TYR A 4 -21.11 -38.04 -3.92
C TYR A 4 -21.06 -36.50 -3.89
N ALA A 5 -22.16 -35.84 -3.51
CA ALA A 5 -22.19 -34.40 -3.37
C ALA A 5 -21.23 -33.89 -2.25
N PHE A 6 -21.11 -34.67 -1.16
CA PHE A 6 -20.21 -34.36 -0.07
C PHE A 6 -18.72 -34.53 -0.45
N SER A 7 -18.41 -35.57 -1.22
CA SER A 7 -17.06 -35.81 -1.77
C SER A 7 -16.63 -34.67 -2.71
N VAL A 8 -17.48 -34.26 -3.65
CA VAL A 8 -17.21 -33.14 -4.56
C VAL A 8 -17.05 -31.81 -3.82
N LEU A 9 -17.82 -31.59 -2.77
CA LEU A 9 -17.71 -30.38 -1.95
C LEU A 9 -16.38 -30.33 -1.21
N ILE A 10 -15.93 -31.46 -0.65
CA ILE A 10 -14.64 -31.58 0.04
C ILE A 10 -13.47 -31.40 -0.95
N GLU A 11 -13.54 -32.01 -2.12
CA GLU A 11 -12.53 -31.87 -3.17
C GLU A 11 -12.40 -30.39 -3.59
N THR A 12 -13.51 -29.71 -3.86
CA THR A 12 -13.50 -28.29 -4.26
C THR A 12 -12.94 -27.38 -3.16
N LEU A 13 -13.22 -27.68 -1.89
CA LEU A 13 -12.69 -26.92 -0.74
C LEU A 13 -11.19 -27.18 -0.52
N ILE A 14 -10.71 -28.41 -0.77
CA ILE A 14 -9.29 -28.76 -0.65
C ILE A 14 -8.50 -28.17 -1.81
N GLU A 15 -9.00 -28.25 -3.04
CA GLU A 15 -8.38 -27.67 -4.22
C GLU A 15 -8.27 -26.14 -4.11
N GLY A 16 -9.33 -25.45 -3.67
CA GLY A 16 -9.30 -24.01 -3.45
C GLY A 16 -8.23 -23.60 -2.43
N ARG A 17 -8.15 -24.28 -1.29
CA ARG A 17 -7.14 -24.01 -0.26
C ARG A 17 -5.71 -24.30 -0.71
N LEU A 18 -5.51 -25.33 -1.53
CA LEU A 18 -4.20 -25.67 -2.09
C LEU A 18 -3.73 -24.59 -3.10
N ILE A 19 -4.63 -24.12 -3.96
CA ILE A 19 -4.33 -23.05 -4.92
C ILE A 19 -3.95 -21.77 -4.21
N ASP A 20 -4.70 -21.38 -3.17
CA ASP A 20 -4.41 -20.19 -2.36
C ASP A 20 -3.05 -20.29 -1.65
N LEU A 21 -2.74 -21.45 -1.06
CA LEU A 21 -1.46 -21.68 -0.40
C LEU A 21 -0.28 -21.63 -1.37
N LEU A 22 -0.44 -22.19 -2.56
CA LEU A 22 0.58 -22.14 -3.60
C LEU A 22 0.77 -20.73 -4.15
N GLY A 23 -0.33 -19.97 -4.30
CA GLY A 23 -0.32 -18.56 -4.69
C GLY A 23 0.45 -17.69 -3.69
N ARG A 24 0.16 -17.85 -2.39
CA ARG A 24 0.85 -17.11 -1.31
C ARG A 24 2.35 -17.42 -1.27
N ARG A 25 2.76 -18.69 -1.35
CA ARG A 25 4.17 -19.08 -1.40
C ARG A 25 4.90 -18.55 -2.62
N ARG A 26 4.23 -18.49 -3.77
CA ARG A 26 4.79 -17.88 -4.99
C ARG A 26 4.99 -16.39 -4.81
N MET A 27 4.02 -15.70 -4.20
CA MET A 27 4.09 -14.27 -3.91
C MET A 27 5.23 -13.96 -2.93
N GLU A 28 5.35 -14.70 -1.84
CA GLU A 28 6.45 -14.58 -0.87
C GLU A 28 7.82 -14.75 -1.53
N ARG A 29 7.98 -15.75 -2.41
CA ARG A 29 9.22 -15.95 -3.18
C ARG A 29 9.51 -14.77 -4.11
N THR A 30 8.49 -14.25 -4.78
CA THR A 30 8.64 -13.08 -5.66
C THR A 30 9.13 -11.89 -4.86
N ILE A 31 8.47 -11.56 -3.75
CA ILE A 31 8.83 -10.43 -2.89
C ILE A 31 10.21 -10.63 -2.25
N SER A 32 10.55 -11.86 -1.84
CA SER A 32 11.85 -12.15 -1.23
C SER A 32 13.03 -11.95 -2.19
N ALA A 33 12.80 -12.07 -3.49
CA ALA A 33 13.80 -11.81 -4.53
C ALA A 33 13.87 -10.32 -4.96
N MET A 34 12.92 -9.48 -4.52
CA MET A 34 12.89 -8.05 -4.86
C MET A 34 13.85 -7.24 -3.99
N ALA A 35 14.47 -6.24 -4.60
CA ALA A 35 15.25 -5.20 -3.95
C ALA A 35 14.96 -3.85 -4.62
N ASP A 36 15.22 -2.75 -3.92
CA ASP A 36 15.00 -1.37 -4.39
C ASP A 36 13.54 -1.07 -4.82
N HIS A 37 12.61 -1.90 -4.38
CA HIS A 37 11.18 -1.71 -4.65
C HIS A 37 10.57 -0.65 -3.71
N VAL A 38 9.41 -0.16 -4.09
CA VAL A 38 8.59 0.75 -3.29
C VAL A 38 7.48 -0.04 -2.62
N ILE A 39 7.30 0.11 -1.31
CA ILE A 39 6.17 -0.45 -0.57
C ILE A 39 5.06 0.58 -0.52
N ILE A 40 3.84 0.21 -0.93
CA ILE A 40 2.65 1.05 -0.85
C ILE A 40 1.69 0.42 0.15
N CYS A 41 1.50 1.08 1.29
CA CYS A 41 0.54 0.68 2.32
C CYS A 41 -0.81 1.35 2.04
N GLY A 42 -1.80 0.53 1.67
CA GLY A 42 -3.16 0.94 1.29
C GLY A 42 -3.39 0.92 -0.22
N TRP A 43 -4.31 0.03 -0.67
CA TRP A 43 -4.72 -0.10 -2.08
C TRP A 43 -6.04 0.61 -2.39
N GLY A 44 -6.21 1.80 -1.78
CA GLY A 44 -7.30 2.72 -2.08
C GLY A 44 -7.00 3.60 -3.31
N ARG A 45 -7.79 4.66 -3.49
CA ARG A 45 -7.63 5.62 -4.62
C ARG A 45 -6.22 6.22 -4.71
N VAL A 46 -5.68 6.64 -3.57
CA VAL A 46 -4.34 7.26 -3.52
C VAL A 46 -3.25 6.23 -3.83
N GLY A 47 -3.31 5.05 -3.20
CA GLY A 47 -2.33 3.99 -3.45
C GLY A 47 -2.31 3.53 -4.91
N ARG A 48 -3.47 3.35 -5.54
CA ARG A 48 -3.58 3.00 -6.98
C ARG A 48 -3.01 4.09 -7.88
N SER A 49 -3.26 5.37 -7.57
CA SER A 49 -2.69 6.49 -8.32
C SER A 49 -1.17 6.51 -8.23
N ILE A 50 -0.62 6.34 -7.03
CA ILE A 50 0.83 6.27 -6.81
C ILE A 50 1.44 5.08 -7.57
N ALA A 51 0.80 3.90 -7.49
CA ALA A 51 1.28 2.72 -8.18
C ALA A 51 1.33 2.91 -9.71
N SER A 52 0.33 3.57 -10.30
CA SER A 52 0.31 3.91 -11.73
C SER A 52 1.50 4.77 -12.13
N GLU A 53 1.83 5.81 -11.36
CA GLU A 53 2.98 6.68 -11.61
C GLU A 53 4.31 5.92 -11.44
N MET A 54 4.42 5.11 -10.38
CA MET A 54 5.63 4.31 -10.14
C MET A 54 5.85 3.27 -11.25
N ALA A 55 4.77 2.60 -11.71
CA ALA A 55 4.82 1.65 -12.81
C ALA A 55 5.25 2.33 -14.12
N SER A 56 4.74 3.53 -14.40
CA SER A 56 5.14 4.33 -15.57
C SER A 56 6.62 4.70 -15.54
N ALA A 57 7.18 4.86 -14.34
CA ALA A 57 8.61 5.08 -14.11
C ALA A 57 9.42 3.76 -14.02
N SER A 58 8.81 2.61 -14.35
CA SER A 58 9.43 1.28 -14.28
C SER A 58 9.98 0.91 -12.89
N ARG A 59 9.34 1.43 -11.82
CA ARG A 59 9.70 1.08 -10.44
C ARG A 59 8.97 -0.18 -10.00
N ALA A 60 9.70 -1.09 -9.38
CA ALA A 60 9.11 -2.27 -8.77
C ALA A 60 8.29 -1.87 -7.52
N ILE A 61 7.13 -2.50 -7.35
CA ILE A 61 6.16 -2.14 -6.31
C ILE A 61 5.75 -3.40 -5.55
N VAL A 62 5.57 -3.27 -4.23
CA VAL A 62 4.85 -4.22 -3.37
C VAL A 62 3.72 -3.47 -2.69
N VAL A 63 2.52 -4.03 -2.73
CA VAL A 63 1.31 -3.42 -2.15
C VAL A 63 0.89 -4.17 -0.91
N ILE A 64 0.55 -3.45 0.16
CA ILE A 64 -0.06 -3.99 1.39
C ILE A 64 -1.48 -3.45 1.51
N ASP A 65 -2.46 -4.32 1.74
CA ASP A 65 -3.81 -3.92 2.16
C ASP A 65 -4.42 -5.01 3.05
N HIS A 66 -5.27 -4.59 3.99
CA HIS A 66 -6.01 -5.49 4.88
C HIS A 66 -7.33 -5.97 4.29
N ASP A 67 -7.71 -5.49 3.12
CA ASP A 67 -8.90 -5.89 2.37
C ASP A 67 -8.50 -6.74 1.16
N GLU A 68 -8.70 -8.05 1.29
CA GLU A 68 -8.35 -9.02 0.23
C GLU A 68 -9.11 -8.75 -1.07
N SER A 69 -10.34 -8.24 -0.98
CA SER A 69 -11.15 -7.90 -2.16
C SER A 69 -10.54 -6.75 -2.98
N ARG A 70 -9.87 -5.83 -2.31
CA ARG A 70 -9.14 -4.74 -2.99
C ARG A 70 -7.88 -5.22 -3.71
N LEU A 71 -7.24 -6.26 -3.18
CA LEU A 71 -6.02 -6.84 -3.76
C LEU A 71 -6.30 -7.76 -4.96
N ALA A 72 -7.53 -8.22 -5.14
CA ALA A 72 -7.91 -9.20 -6.17
C ALA A 72 -7.54 -8.75 -7.60
N ASP A 73 -7.64 -7.47 -7.90
CA ASP A 73 -7.31 -6.86 -9.20
C ASP A 73 -5.93 -6.15 -9.21
N CYS A 74 -5.13 -6.34 -8.18
CA CYS A 74 -3.79 -5.75 -8.14
C CYS A 74 -2.82 -6.50 -9.04
N ALA A 75 -2.25 -5.79 -10.02
CA ALA A 75 -1.26 -6.36 -10.95
C ALA A 75 0.17 -6.46 -10.37
N HIS A 76 0.38 -5.91 -9.17
CA HIS A 76 1.68 -5.89 -8.50
C HIS A 76 1.74 -6.99 -7.43
N PRO A 77 2.94 -7.40 -6.98
CA PRO A 77 3.09 -8.24 -5.80
C PRO A 77 2.37 -7.65 -4.58
N THR A 78 1.61 -8.48 -3.88
CA THR A 78 0.76 -8.05 -2.76
C THR A 78 1.07 -8.80 -1.48
N VAL A 79 0.89 -8.10 -0.36
CA VAL A 79 0.86 -8.68 0.99
C VAL A 79 -0.51 -8.36 1.59
N PHE A 80 -1.27 -9.39 1.90
CA PHE A 80 -2.52 -9.26 2.64
C PHE A 80 -2.21 -9.15 4.14
N GLY A 81 -2.65 -8.06 4.77
CA GLY A 81 -2.45 -7.84 6.20
C GLY A 81 -2.59 -6.37 6.60
N ASP A 82 -2.54 -6.15 7.89
CA ASP A 82 -2.53 -4.79 8.46
C ASP A 82 -1.08 -4.25 8.43
N ALA A 83 -0.87 -3.17 7.68
CA ALA A 83 0.45 -2.54 7.54
C ALA A 83 0.97 -1.92 8.86
N THR A 84 0.16 -1.83 9.91
CA THR A 84 0.62 -1.46 11.26
C THR A 84 1.36 -2.57 11.98
N GLU A 85 1.31 -3.81 11.48
CA GLU A 85 2.03 -4.95 12.03
C GLU A 85 3.42 -5.07 11.41
N ASP A 86 4.45 -5.16 12.24
CA ASP A 86 5.86 -5.27 11.81
C ASP A 86 6.07 -6.50 10.91
N SER A 87 5.44 -7.63 11.22
CA SER A 87 5.50 -8.86 10.42
C SER A 87 5.00 -8.68 8.99
N VAL A 88 4.01 -7.81 8.78
CA VAL A 88 3.46 -7.50 7.44
C VAL A 88 4.44 -6.62 6.66
N LEU A 89 5.10 -5.66 7.31
CA LEU A 89 6.16 -4.86 6.70
C LEU A 89 7.40 -5.72 6.36
N GLU A 90 7.74 -6.67 7.21
CA GLU A 90 8.80 -7.67 6.93
C GLU A 90 8.45 -8.52 5.71
N ALA A 91 7.23 -9.05 5.64
CA ALA A 91 6.75 -9.83 4.50
C ALA A 91 6.77 -9.03 3.19
N ALA A 92 6.56 -7.71 3.26
CA ALA A 92 6.70 -6.81 2.12
C ALA A 92 8.16 -6.48 1.76
N GLY A 93 9.13 -6.97 2.50
CA GLY A 93 10.55 -6.82 2.23
C GLY A 93 11.12 -5.44 2.60
N ILE A 94 10.65 -4.82 3.68
CA ILE A 94 11.06 -3.48 4.13
C ILE A 94 12.57 -3.33 4.24
N ALA A 95 13.28 -4.37 4.64
CA ALA A 95 14.75 -4.36 4.75
C ALA A 95 15.47 -4.12 3.41
N ARG A 96 14.81 -4.38 2.28
CA ARG A 96 15.36 -4.25 0.92
C ARG A 96 14.65 -3.19 0.08
N ALA A 97 13.58 -2.57 0.59
CA ALA A 97 12.82 -1.55 -0.11
C ALA A 97 13.61 -0.24 -0.25
N SER A 98 13.40 0.54 -1.29
CA SER A 98 13.99 1.88 -1.46
C SER A 98 13.14 2.97 -0.81
N ALA A 99 11.83 2.76 -0.74
CA ALA A 99 10.90 3.71 -0.15
C ALA A 99 9.64 3.02 0.37
N LEU A 100 8.94 3.69 1.27
CA LEU A 100 7.61 3.29 1.75
C LEU A 100 6.65 4.46 1.66
N VAL A 101 5.43 4.18 1.20
CA VAL A 101 4.33 5.15 1.17
C VAL A 101 3.22 4.68 2.11
N ALA A 102 2.99 5.42 3.19
CA ALA A 102 1.89 5.19 4.12
C ALA A 102 0.66 5.96 3.62
N ALA A 103 -0.29 5.25 2.98
CA ALA A 103 -1.46 5.83 2.33
C ALA A 103 -2.78 5.14 2.70
N VAL A 104 -2.84 4.55 3.90
CA VAL A 104 -4.08 3.95 4.44
C VAL A 104 -5.11 5.00 4.84
N ASP A 105 -6.31 4.54 5.22
CA ASP A 105 -7.48 5.42 5.37
C ASP A 105 -7.46 6.35 6.60
N THR A 106 -6.59 6.11 7.59
CA THR A 106 -6.53 6.94 8.81
C THR A 106 -5.15 7.51 9.08
N ASP A 107 -5.10 8.74 9.58
CA ASP A 107 -3.83 9.41 9.94
C ASP A 107 -3.13 8.69 11.11
N ALA A 108 -3.90 8.10 12.03
CA ALA A 108 -3.34 7.33 13.13
C ALA A 108 -2.59 6.08 12.64
N ALA A 109 -3.19 5.32 11.70
CA ALA A 109 -2.53 4.16 11.12
C ALA A 109 -1.31 4.58 10.28
N ASN A 110 -1.41 5.64 9.48
CA ASN A 110 -0.27 6.17 8.73
C ASN A 110 0.89 6.59 9.66
N SER A 111 0.59 7.21 10.81
CA SER A 111 1.60 7.57 11.82
C SER A 111 2.26 6.33 12.44
N PHE A 112 1.47 5.29 12.72
CA PHE A 112 1.99 4.05 13.29
C PHE A 112 2.87 3.29 12.28
N ILE A 113 2.40 3.15 11.03
CA ILE A 113 3.18 2.56 9.94
C ILE A 113 4.51 3.30 9.76
N THR A 114 4.48 4.62 9.76
CA THR A 114 5.68 5.47 9.63
C THR A 114 6.66 5.22 10.76
N LEU A 115 6.17 5.17 12.01
CA LEU A 115 6.98 4.91 13.20
C LEU A 115 7.63 3.53 13.16
N SER A 116 6.86 2.48 12.86
CA SER A 116 7.36 1.11 12.72
C SER A 116 8.40 1.02 11.60
N ALA A 117 8.09 1.57 10.42
CA ALA A 117 9.01 1.55 9.28
C ALA A 117 10.33 2.26 9.59
N ARG A 118 10.28 3.43 10.25
CA ARG A 118 11.47 4.17 10.67
C ARG A 118 12.29 3.42 11.71
N SER A 119 11.63 2.74 12.66
CA SER A 119 12.30 1.91 13.66
C SER A 119 12.97 0.69 13.04
N MET A 120 12.33 0.03 12.09
CA MET A 120 12.86 -1.15 11.40
C MET A 120 13.99 -0.82 10.43
N ARG A 121 13.91 0.34 9.78
CA ARG A 121 14.90 0.80 8.81
C ARG A 121 15.10 2.32 8.89
N PRO A 122 16.09 2.78 9.66
CA PRO A 122 16.30 4.21 9.95
C PRO A 122 16.54 5.08 8.72
N GLU A 123 17.13 4.54 7.64
CA GLU A 123 17.45 5.27 6.40
C GLU A 123 16.40 5.17 5.30
N LEU A 124 15.29 4.46 5.54
CA LEU A 124 14.23 4.29 4.54
C LEU A 124 13.58 5.64 4.21
N PHE A 125 13.40 5.94 2.92
CA PHE A 125 12.65 7.12 2.50
C PHE A 125 11.14 6.86 2.68
N ILE A 126 10.50 7.66 3.53
CA ILE A 126 9.10 7.46 3.91
C ILE A 126 8.27 8.66 3.50
N VAL A 127 7.23 8.41 2.69
CA VAL A 127 6.21 9.39 2.34
C VAL A 127 4.92 8.99 3.05
N ALA A 128 4.27 9.92 3.76
CA ALA A 128 3.03 9.66 4.46
C ALA A 128 1.91 10.56 3.97
N ARG A 129 0.72 9.98 3.85
CA ARG A 129 -0.50 10.72 3.54
C ARG A 129 -1.11 11.26 4.82
N ALA A 130 -1.36 12.56 4.87
CA ALA A 130 -2.20 13.23 5.86
C ALA A 130 -3.60 13.49 5.30
N ARG A 131 -4.60 13.51 6.17
CA ARG A 131 -5.99 13.93 5.87
C ARG A 131 -6.32 15.28 6.47
N SER A 132 -5.61 15.68 7.52
CA SER A 132 -5.76 16.95 8.19
C SER A 132 -4.41 17.65 8.34
N LEU A 133 -4.45 18.98 8.45
CA LEU A 133 -3.24 19.79 8.69
C LEU A 133 -2.59 19.45 10.04
N ASP A 134 -3.39 19.18 11.08
CA ASP A 134 -2.86 18.79 12.39
C ASP A 134 -2.10 17.47 12.37
N SER A 135 -2.46 16.58 11.43
CA SER A 135 -1.80 15.29 11.26
C SER A 135 -0.47 15.39 10.54
N GLU A 136 -0.23 16.42 9.73
CA GLU A 136 1.01 16.60 9.00
C GLU A 136 2.21 16.65 9.95
N GLN A 137 2.15 17.50 10.98
CA GLN A 137 3.22 17.61 11.98
C GLN A 137 3.42 16.31 12.79
N LYS A 138 2.33 15.57 13.06
CA LYS A 138 2.42 14.30 13.77
C LYS A 138 3.12 13.23 12.92
N LEU A 139 2.81 13.17 11.64
CA LEU A 139 3.44 12.26 10.69
C LEU A 139 4.94 12.56 10.49
N GLU A 140 5.32 13.84 10.41
CA GLU A 140 6.73 14.25 10.39
C GLU A 140 7.46 13.80 11.66
N ARG A 141 6.85 14.03 12.83
CA ARG A 141 7.42 13.58 14.12
C ARG A 141 7.47 12.05 14.25
N SER A 142 6.60 11.32 13.58
CA SER A 142 6.65 9.86 13.50
C SER A 142 7.78 9.36 12.60
N GLY A 143 8.46 10.24 11.87
CA GLY A 143 9.63 9.91 11.06
C GLY A 143 9.39 9.90 9.55
N ALA A 144 8.29 10.48 9.05
CA ALA A 144 8.09 10.67 7.61
C ALA A 144 9.06 11.72 7.06
N ASP A 145 9.72 11.42 5.94
CA ASP A 145 10.58 12.37 5.22
C ASP A 145 9.76 13.40 4.45
N ARG A 146 8.56 13.00 4.02
CA ARG A 146 7.59 13.88 3.34
C ARG A 146 6.18 13.52 3.77
N VAL A 147 5.38 14.54 3.97
CA VAL A 147 3.95 14.41 4.25
C VAL A 147 3.16 15.13 3.18
N VAL A 148 2.11 14.49 2.68
CA VAL A 148 1.26 15.02 1.62
C VAL A 148 -0.20 14.92 2.03
N ASN A 149 -0.93 16.02 1.87
CA ASN A 149 -2.38 16.09 2.02
C ASN A 149 -3.03 16.28 0.64
N PRO A 150 -3.48 15.20 -0.03
CA PRO A 150 -4.02 15.29 -1.39
C PRO A 150 -5.29 16.13 -1.47
N GLN A 151 -6.11 16.14 -0.41
CA GLN A 151 -7.34 16.91 -0.37
C GLN A 151 -7.05 18.41 -0.34
N SER A 152 -6.06 18.85 0.44
CA SER A 152 -5.64 20.25 0.53
C SER A 152 -5.08 20.74 -0.81
N ILE A 153 -4.20 19.93 -1.44
CA ILE A 153 -3.63 20.25 -2.75
C ILE A 153 -4.72 20.37 -3.81
N GLY A 154 -5.61 19.37 -3.88
CA GLY A 154 -6.72 19.36 -4.84
C GLY A 154 -7.68 20.50 -4.62
N GLY A 155 -8.07 20.78 -3.39
CA GLY A 155 -8.96 21.89 -3.03
C GLY A 155 -8.38 23.24 -3.39
N SER A 156 -7.12 23.49 -3.08
CA SER A 156 -6.43 24.74 -3.45
C SER A 156 -6.35 24.93 -4.96
N ARG A 157 -6.08 23.85 -5.70
CA ARG A 157 -6.03 23.91 -7.17
C ARG A 157 -7.40 24.19 -7.78
N MET A 158 -8.45 23.54 -7.29
CA MET A 158 -9.83 23.82 -7.72
C MET A 158 -10.25 25.26 -7.43
N ALA A 159 -9.93 25.78 -6.24
CA ALA A 159 -10.19 27.17 -5.90
C ALA A 159 -9.43 28.15 -6.82
N ALA A 160 -8.18 27.85 -7.15
CA ALA A 160 -7.40 28.67 -8.08
C ALA A 160 -8.05 28.77 -9.48
N PHE A 161 -8.61 27.67 -10.00
CA PHE A 161 -9.35 27.70 -11.27
C PHE A 161 -10.62 28.57 -11.21
N VAL A 162 -11.36 28.50 -10.11
CA VAL A 162 -12.56 29.35 -9.92
C VAL A 162 -12.19 30.82 -9.81
N LEU A 163 -11.10 31.13 -9.10
CA LEU A 163 -10.63 32.51 -8.90
C LEU A 163 -9.99 33.12 -10.17
N ARG A 164 -9.45 32.29 -11.05
CA ARG A 164 -8.71 32.74 -12.24
C ARG A 164 -9.06 31.90 -13.47
N PRO A 165 -10.33 31.97 -13.96
CA PRO A 165 -10.84 31.12 -15.06
C PRO A 165 -10.16 31.34 -16.40
N HIS A 166 -9.39 32.43 -16.57
CA HIS A 166 -8.76 32.82 -17.84
C HIS A 166 -7.22 32.65 -17.82
N VAL A 167 -6.64 32.09 -16.75
CA VAL A 167 -5.20 31.78 -16.75
C VAL A 167 -5.02 30.40 -17.39
N ALA A 168 -4.56 30.39 -18.64
CA ALA A 168 -4.14 29.17 -19.32
C ALA A 168 -2.99 28.53 -18.55
N GLU A 169 -3.08 27.22 -18.35
CA GLU A 169 -2.00 26.46 -17.73
C GLU A 169 -0.76 26.43 -18.61
N PHE A 170 0.36 26.75 -18.02
CA PHE A 170 1.68 26.34 -18.47
C PHE A 170 2.13 25.12 -17.65
#